data_20e5b5344ff313e5747943d704d2ba69
#
_entry.id   20e5b5344ff313e5747943d704d2ba69
#
_cell.length_a   1.000
_cell.length_b   1.000
_cell.length_c   1.000
_cell.angle_alpha   90.00
_cell.angle_beta   90.00
_cell.angle_gamma   90.00
#
_symmetry.space_group_name_H-M   'P 1'
#
loop_
_entity.id
_entity.type
_entity.pdbx_description
1 polymer ?
#
loop_
_entity_poly.entity_id
_entity_poly.type
_entity_poly.pdbx_seq_one_letter_code
_entity_poly.pdbx_strand_id
1 'polypeptide(L)'
;MSNPMSEGIVVERQVSAARLNELGVHGWPTWKDGVGARRLEYDAVEKSYLLDGAATLTMSDGQTIDIEKGDLVIIPAGSCHWTVHRNVRRHYRSYALSPACCII
;
A
#
# COMPACT_ATOMS: atom_id res chain seq x y z
N MET A 1 20.54 12.41 11.18
CA MET A 1 20.16 12.11 10.86
C MET A 1 19.54 11.52 10.41
N SER A 2 19.14 11.24 10.21
CA SER A 2 18.60 10.65 9.84
C SER A 2 18.29 10.02 9.15
N ASN A 3 17.97 9.48 8.92
CA ASN A 3 17.69 8.75 8.25
C ASN A 3 16.82 8.55 7.60
N PRO A 4 16.87 8.40 7.28
CA PRO A 4 16.05 8.36 6.62
C PRO A 4 15.47 7.50 6.10
N MET A 5 15.63 6.98 5.92
CA MET A 5 15.19 6.13 5.46
C MET A 5 14.17 5.78 5.80
N SER A 6 13.70 6.21 6.17
CA SER A 6 12.89 5.78 6.57
C SER A 6 11.99 5.39 5.96
N GLU A 7 11.56 4.69 6.16
CA GLU A 7 10.79 3.99 5.70
C GLU A 7 9.47 4.24 6.03
N GLY A 8 8.89 5.27 6.05
CA GLY A 8 7.51 5.55 6.35
C GLY A 8 6.62 5.21 5.18
N ILE A 9 5.33 5.29 5.42
CA ILE A 9 4.32 5.14 4.37
C ILE A 9 4.40 6.38 3.50
N VAL A 10 4.38 6.17 2.20
CA VAL A 10 4.38 7.28 1.23
C VAL A 10 3.08 7.24 0.45
N VAL A 11 2.45 8.38 0.24
CA VAL A 11 1.20 8.45 -0.51
C VAL A 11 1.33 9.45 -1.64
N GLU A 12 0.94 9.02 -2.84
CA GLU A 12 0.74 9.92 -3.97
C GLU A 12 -0.75 10.15 -4.06
N ARG A 13 -1.18 11.38 -3.91
CA ARG A 13 -2.61 11.70 -3.88
C ARG A 13 -3.17 11.91 -5.28
N GLN A 14 -4.37 11.41 -5.51
CA GLN A 14 -5.13 11.65 -6.74
C GLN A 14 -4.27 11.45 -7.98
N VAL A 15 -3.78 10.26 -8.13
CA VAL A 15 -2.83 9.91 -9.18
C VAL A 15 -3.47 10.03 -10.55
N SER A 16 -2.78 10.65 -11.49
CA SER A 16 -3.30 10.85 -12.84
C SER A 16 -3.34 9.57 -13.66
N ALA A 17 -4.19 9.54 -14.68
CA ALA A 17 -4.26 8.39 -15.57
C ALA A 17 -2.90 8.12 -16.25
N ALA A 18 -2.19 9.17 -16.61
CA ALA A 18 -0.88 9.01 -17.23
C ALA A 18 0.10 8.31 -16.27
N ARG A 19 0.07 8.70 -15.00
CA ARG A 19 0.93 8.09 -13.99
C ARG A 19 0.57 6.62 -13.78
N LEU A 20 -0.72 6.31 -13.75
CA LEU A 20 -1.17 4.93 -13.60
C LEU A 20 -0.71 4.06 -14.78
N ASN A 21 -0.78 4.61 -15.98
CA ASN A 21 -0.29 3.89 -17.16
C ASN A 21 1.21 3.67 -17.09
N GLU A 22 1.95 4.67 -16.65
CA GLU A 22 3.38 4.59 -16.50
C GLU A 22 3.77 3.46 -15.56
N LEU A 23 3.03 3.32 -14.48
CA LEU A 23 3.29 2.30 -13.48
C LEU A 23 2.71 0.93 -13.83
N GLY A 24 1.82 0.87 -14.80
CA GLY A 24 1.17 -0.38 -15.18
C GLY A 24 0.17 -0.87 -14.15
N VAL A 25 -0.43 0.03 -13.39
CA VAL A 25 -1.33 -0.31 -12.28
C VAL A 25 -2.45 -1.23 -12.70
N HIS A 26 -3.02 -1.01 -13.88
CA HIS A 26 -4.18 -1.81 -14.32
C HIS A 26 -3.83 -3.27 -14.59
N GLY A 27 -2.55 -3.60 -14.66
CA GLY A 27 -2.11 -4.97 -14.79
C GLY A 27 -1.86 -5.66 -13.44
N TRP A 28 -1.94 -4.93 -12.37
CA TRP A 28 -1.72 -5.49 -11.03
C TRP A 28 -2.97 -6.24 -10.56
N PRO A 29 -2.81 -7.26 -9.72
CA PRO A 29 -3.96 -7.93 -9.12
C PRO A 29 -4.82 -6.99 -8.30
N THR A 30 -6.06 -7.39 -8.06
CA THR A 30 -6.98 -6.60 -7.25
C THR A 30 -7.33 -7.32 -5.97
N TRP A 31 -7.73 -6.58 -4.98
CA TRP A 31 -8.13 -7.12 -3.68
C TRP A 31 -9.25 -6.25 -3.11
N LYS A 32 -10.11 -6.88 -2.34
CA LYS A 32 -11.20 -6.16 -1.66
C LYS A 32 -11.03 -6.32 -0.17
N ASP A 33 -11.23 -5.21 0.55
CA ASP A 33 -11.21 -5.23 2.01
C ASP A 33 -12.51 -4.62 2.50
N GLY A 34 -13.24 -5.35 3.33
CA GLY A 34 -14.47 -4.83 3.94
C GLY A 34 -14.17 -3.93 5.11
N VAL A 35 -15.18 -3.16 5.52
CA VAL A 35 -15.09 -2.28 6.68
C VAL A 35 -14.66 -3.10 7.90
N GLY A 36 -13.77 -2.56 8.69
CA GLY A 36 -13.24 -3.21 9.89
C GLY A 36 -11.77 -2.97 10.03
N ALA A 37 -11.20 -3.53 11.07
CA ALA A 37 -9.78 -3.36 11.38
C ALA A 37 -9.07 -4.70 11.26
N ARG A 38 -7.86 -4.67 10.71
CA ARG A 38 -7.04 -5.88 10.61
C ARG A 38 -5.58 -5.51 10.54
N ARG A 39 -4.73 -6.40 10.99
CA ARG A 39 -3.30 -6.20 10.92
C ARG A 39 -2.74 -7.04 9.80
N LEU A 40 -1.94 -6.43 8.97
CA LEU A 40 -1.27 -7.12 7.87
C LEU A 40 0.23 -7.08 8.08
N GLU A 41 0.88 -8.19 7.75
CA GLU A 41 2.34 -8.28 7.82
C GLU A 41 2.87 -8.25 6.40
N TYR A 42 3.76 -7.33 6.13
CA TYR A 42 4.33 -7.21 4.79
C TYR A 42 5.78 -7.69 4.81
N ASP A 43 6.07 -8.68 3.97
CA ASP A 43 7.44 -9.20 3.85
C ASP A 43 8.30 -8.28 3.00
N ALA A 44 7.68 -7.46 2.20
CA ALA A 44 8.38 -6.57 1.29
C ALA A 44 7.52 -5.33 1.07
N VAL A 45 8.08 -4.33 0.43
CA VAL A 45 7.35 -3.13 0.09
C VAL A 45 6.16 -3.50 -0.79
N GLU A 46 5.02 -2.90 -0.51
CA GLU A 46 3.83 -3.11 -1.32
C GLU A 46 3.27 -1.77 -1.79
N LYS A 47 2.88 -1.69 -3.04
CA LYS A 47 2.17 -0.53 -3.56
C LYS A 47 0.70 -0.90 -3.73
N SER A 48 -0.18 -0.04 -3.31
CA SER A 48 -1.63 -0.24 -3.47
C SER A 48 -2.25 1.03 -4.03
N TYR A 49 -3.03 0.86 -5.09
CA TYR A 49 -3.79 1.97 -5.67
C TYR A 49 -5.26 1.74 -5.37
N LEU A 50 -5.90 2.69 -4.69
CA LEU A 50 -7.29 2.54 -4.28
C LEU A 50 -8.24 2.93 -5.38
N LEU A 51 -9.03 1.93 -5.81
CA LEU A 51 -10.09 2.13 -6.81
C LEU A 51 -11.35 2.65 -6.14
N ASP A 52 -11.57 2.25 -4.89
CA ASP A 52 -12.73 2.66 -4.12
C ASP A 52 -12.41 2.61 -2.64
N GLY A 53 -13.14 3.37 -1.85
CA GLY A 53 -13.12 3.24 -0.40
C GLY A 53 -12.21 4.21 0.32
N ALA A 54 -12.06 3.99 1.60
CA ALA A 54 -11.24 4.82 2.45
C ALA A 54 -10.75 4.00 3.65
N ALA A 55 -9.54 4.27 4.07
CA ALA A 55 -8.94 3.55 5.19
C ALA A 55 -7.91 4.43 5.90
N THR A 56 -7.59 4.04 7.13
CA THR A 56 -6.48 4.64 7.86
C THR A 56 -5.45 3.54 8.09
N LEU A 57 -4.21 3.83 7.76
CA LEU A 57 -3.11 2.89 7.96
C LEU A 57 -2.26 3.37 9.11
N THR A 58 -1.92 2.45 10.02
CA THR A 58 -1.07 2.77 11.17
C THR A 58 0.07 1.77 11.22
N MET A 59 1.28 2.28 11.20
CA MET A 59 2.48 1.44 11.29
C MET A 59 2.83 1.21 12.75
N SER A 60 3.66 0.20 13.01
CA SER A 60 4.05 -0.16 14.36
C SER A 60 4.80 0.96 15.09
N ASP A 61 5.41 1.89 14.37
CA ASP A 61 6.08 3.02 14.99
C ASP A 61 5.11 4.18 15.30
N GLY A 62 3.83 3.98 15.04
CA GLY A 62 2.82 4.99 15.34
C GLY A 62 2.47 5.90 14.17
N GLN A 63 3.19 5.80 13.06
CA GLN A 63 2.87 6.60 11.89
C GLN A 63 1.47 6.24 11.38
N THR A 64 0.66 7.23 11.12
CA THR A 64 -0.72 7.03 10.70
C THR A 64 -1.01 7.89 9.48
N ILE A 65 -1.73 7.33 8.51
CA ILE A 65 -2.10 8.10 7.32
C ILE A 65 -3.45 7.65 6.81
N ASP A 66 -4.25 8.61 6.36
CA ASP A 66 -5.55 8.32 5.76
C ASP A 66 -5.41 8.25 4.25
N ILE A 67 -6.04 7.25 3.65
CA ILE A 67 -6.04 7.07 2.20
C ILE A 67 -7.45 6.86 1.69
N GLU A 68 -7.67 7.19 0.44
CA GLU A 68 -8.98 7.04 -0.17
C GLU A 68 -8.85 6.82 -1.68
N LYS A 69 -9.99 6.65 -2.32
CA LYS A 69 -10.06 6.43 -3.75
C LYS A 69 -9.17 7.43 -4.49
N GLY A 70 -8.35 6.93 -5.38
CA GLY A 70 -7.44 7.75 -6.19
C GLY A 70 -6.03 7.85 -5.64
N ASP A 71 -5.81 7.37 -4.43
CA ASP A 71 -4.49 7.44 -3.80
C ASP A 71 -3.67 6.20 -4.10
N LEU A 72 -2.39 6.41 -4.32
CA LEU A 72 -1.41 5.32 -4.43
C LEU A 72 -0.59 5.34 -3.15
N VAL A 73 -0.60 4.25 -2.40
CA VAL A 73 0.13 4.20 -1.15
C VAL A 73 1.27 3.18 -1.26
N ILE A 74 2.42 3.55 -0.76
CA ILE A 74 3.61 2.69 -0.75
C ILE A 74 3.85 2.33 0.72
N ILE A 75 3.71 1.04 1.03
CA ILE A 75 3.77 0.55 2.40
C ILE A 75 5.07 -0.22 2.57
N PRO A 76 5.91 0.17 3.52
CA PRO A 76 7.17 -0.55 3.74
C PRO A 76 6.92 -1.91 4.37
N ALA A 77 7.93 -2.76 4.33
CA ALA A 77 7.86 -4.06 5.00
C ALA A 77 7.62 -3.85 6.49
N GLY A 78 6.95 -4.78 7.11
CA GLY A 78 6.63 -4.74 8.54
C GLY A 78 5.15 -4.87 8.80
N SER A 79 4.73 -4.59 10.01
CA SER A 79 3.32 -4.66 10.40
C SER A 79 2.61 -3.36 10.09
N CYS A 80 1.43 -3.46 9.52
CA CYS A 80 0.59 -2.32 9.24
C CYS A 80 -0.84 -2.63 9.65
N HIS A 81 -1.45 -1.72 10.39
CA HIS A 81 -2.82 -1.89 10.80
C HIS A 81 -3.70 -1.11 9.84
N TRP A 82 -4.66 -1.80 9.25
CA TRP A 82 -5.62 -1.17 8.35
C TRP A 82 -6.94 -1.01 9.08
N THR A 83 -7.44 0.20 9.16
CA THR A 83 -8.78 0.47 9.64
C THR A 83 -9.58 0.93 8.42
N VAL A 84 -10.40 0.05 7.88
CA VAL A 84 -11.16 0.34 6.67
C VAL A 84 -12.48 0.99 7.06
N HIS A 85 -12.70 2.22 6.61
CA HIS A 85 -13.90 2.99 6.94
C HIS A 85 -15.00 2.81 5.92
N ARG A 86 -14.63 2.63 4.65
CA ARG A 86 -15.56 2.31 3.55
C ARG A 86 -14.91 1.19 2.76
N ASN A 87 -15.69 0.25 2.29
CA ASN A 87 -15.16 -0.92 1.58
C ASN A 87 -14.12 -0.50 0.54
N VAL A 88 -12.96 -1.09 0.61
CA VAL A 88 -11.83 -0.77 -0.25
C VAL A 88 -11.73 -1.79 -1.38
N ARG A 89 -11.45 -1.32 -2.57
CA ARG A 89 -11.04 -2.16 -3.68
C ARG A 89 -9.77 -1.53 -4.22
N ARG A 90 -8.74 -2.32 -4.39
CA ARG A 90 -7.44 -1.79 -4.76
C ARG A 90 -6.68 -2.73 -5.68
N HIS A 91 -5.82 -2.14 -6.52
CA HIS A 91 -4.79 -2.89 -7.23
C HIS A 91 -3.57 -2.90 -6.31
N TYR A 92 -2.85 -4.02 -6.24
CA TYR A 92 -1.66 -4.06 -5.41
C TYR A 92 -0.52 -4.77 -6.10
N ARG A 93 0.68 -4.45 -5.68
CA ARG A 93 1.89 -5.12 -6.18
C ARG A 93 2.92 -5.18 -5.06
N SER A 94 3.42 -6.39 -4.79
CA SER A 94 4.45 -6.59 -3.80
C SER A 94 5.81 -6.61 -4.50
N TYR A 95 6.78 -5.99 -3.88
CA TYR A 95 8.13 -5.92 -4.44
C TYR A 95 9.09 -6.81 -3.67
N ALA A 96 8.70 -8.07 -3.50
CA ALA A 96 9.53 -9.03 -2.84
C ALA A 96 10.82 -9.20 -3.61
N LEU A 97 11.93 -9.31 -2.87
CA LEU A 97 13.07 -9.48 -3.49
C LEU A 97 13.33 -10.71 -3.90
N SER A 98 13.33 -11.32 -3.67
CA SER A 98 13.67 -12.48 -3.93
C SER A 98 13.66 -13.23 -4.57
N PRO A 99 13.39 -13.17 -5.18
CA PRO A 99 13.16 -14.10 -5.85
C PRO A 99 14.18 -14.84 -5.96
N ALA A 100 14.61 -14.43 -6.10
CA ALA A 100 15.44 -15.05 -6.30
C ALA A 100 15.94 -15.73 -5.55
N CYS A 101 15.96 -15.37 -4.93
CA CYS A 101 16.57 -15.92 -4.16
C CYS A 101 16.35 -17.10 -4.11
N CYS A 102 15.69 -17.28 -4.24
CA CYS A 102 15.46 -18.36 -4.04
C CYS A 102 15.83 -19.21 -4.83
N ILE A 103 16.14 -19.12 -5.34
CA ILE A 103 16.42 -19.95 -6.13
C ILE A 103 17.26 -20.66 -5.96
N ILE A 104 17.52 -20.72 -5.57
CA ILE A 104 18.23 -21.47 -5.43
C ILE A 104 18.34 -21.95 -5.62
#